data_b92dbb7768d2e5f657dc1bce566b6a69
#
_entry.id   b92dbb7768d2e5f657dc1bce566b6a69
#
_cell.length_a   1.000
_cell.length_b   1.000
_cell.length_c   1.000
_cell.angle_alpha   90.00
_cell.angle_beta   90.00
_cell.angle_gamma   90.00
#
_symmetry.space_group_name_H-M   'P 1'
#
loop_
_entity.id
_entity.type
_entity.pdbx_description
1 polymer ?
#
loop_
_entity_poly.entity_id
_entity_poly.type
_entity_poly.pdbx_seq_one_letter_code
_entity_poly.pdbx_strand_id
1 'polypeptide(L)'
;MRRPLLRRSTLCAALLLATGHALAATAWVSNEKDNSLSLIDLQTLEVTDTLPVGQRPRGLLLSHDNRLLYICASDSDRVQVMDVATRKIVKELPSGKDPEQFALHPNNRWLYVSNEDDALVTVIDTQTAKVLGQIDVGVEPEGMAVSPDGKWAVNTSETTNMLHWIDTSTQTLADNTLVDQRPRFVEFSPDGSRLWASAEIGGTVTILDVATRQVLKTLGFKIKGVHPDKVQPVGIKLSADGRYAFVALGPANHVAVIDAKTFEVLDYLLVGRRVWQLAFTPDQRQLLATNGVSGDVSVIDVEQRKVLKSVKVGRYPWGVVVTP
;
A
#
# COMPACT_ATOMS: atom_id res chain seq x y z
N MET A 1 26.06 68.57 45.48
CA MET A 1 26.33 67.69 44.33
C MET A 1 25.65 66.34 44.57
N ARG A 2 24.48 66.08 43.96
CA ARG A 2 23.75 64.80 44.10
C ARG A 2 23.90 64.05 42.77
N ARG A 3 24.41 62.79 42.82
CA ARG A 3 24.55 61.88 41.69
C ARG A 3 23.23 61.17 41.46
N PRO A 4 22.76 60.97 40.19
CA PRO A 4 21.57 60.19 39.93
C PRO A 4 21.86 58.67 39.88
N LEU A 5 21.00 57.90 40.51
CA LEU A 5 20.97 56.43 40.46
C LEU A 5 20.36 55.98 39.10
N LEU A 6 21.17 55.26 38.30
CA LEU A 6 20.67 54.55 37.09
C LEU A 6 19.91 53.28 37.58
N ARG A 7 18.62 53.23 37.30
CA ARG A 7 17.81 52.00 37.35
C ARG A 7 18.13 51.13 36.14
N ARG A 8 18.68 49.95 36.34
CA ARG A 8 18.82 48.89 35.35
C ARG A 8 17.47 48.16 35.25
N SER A 9 16.75 48.32 34.16
CA SER A 9 15.56 47.52 33.83
C SER A 9 16.01 46.21 33.19
N THR A 10 15.81 45.10 33.90
CA THR A 10 16.05 43.74 33.37
C THR A 10 14.85 43.34 32.56
N LEU A 11 15.01 43.29 31.23
CA LEU A 11 14.03 42.78 30.31
C LEU A 11 14.10 41.23 30.33
N CYS A 12 13.16 40.54 30.99
CA CYS A 12 12.98 39.11 30.86
C CYS A 12 12.28 38.83 29.53
N ALA A 13 13.04 38.39 28.53
CA ALA A 13 12.46 37.82 27.31
C ALA A 13 11.95 36.39 27.61
N ALA A 14 10.64 36.24 27.69
CA ALA A 14 10.00 34.93 27.75
C ALA A 14 10.08 34.29 26.36
N LEU A 15 10.96 33.29 26.20
CA LEU A 15 10.93 32.40 25.02
C LEU A 15 9.69 31.51 25.12
N LEU A 16 8.67 31.82 24.35
CA LEU A 16 7.56 30.91 24.06
C LEU A 16 8.09 29.82 23.14
N LEU A 17 8.46 28.67 23.70
CA LEU A 17 8.65 27.44 22.98
C LEU A 17 7.27 27.00 22.46
N ALA A 18 6.98 27.33 21.21
CA ALA A 18 5.88 26.70 20.49
C ALA A 18 6.23 25.23 20.30
N THR A 19 5.77 24.37 21.19
CA THR A 19 5.75 22.92 20.98
C THR A 19 4.76 22.65 19.85
N GLY A 20 5.25 22.66 18.62
CA GLY A 20 4.51 22.12 17.50
C GLY A 20 4.22 20.64 17.83
N HIS A 21 2.98 20.32 18.16
CA HIS A 21 2.53 18.96 18.21
C HIS A 21 2.60 18.45 16.77
N ALA A 22 3.63 17.68 16.43
CA ALA A 22 3.58 16.87 15.23
C ALA A 22 2.33 16.02 15.37
N LEU A 23 1.40 16.15 14.42
CA LEU A 23 0.23 15.27 14.38
C LEU A 23 0.77 13.84 14.35
N ALA A 24 0.23 12.99 15.23
CA ALA A 24 0.64 11.59 15.25
C ALA A 24 0.24 10.95 13.93
N ALA A 25 1.19 10.24 13.31
CA ALA A 25 0.91 9.50 12.10
C ALA A 25 -0.27 8.54 12.31
N THR A 26 -1.20 8.51 11.37
CA THR A 26 -2.42 7.71 11.44
C THR A 26 -2.42 6.64 10.38
N ALA A 27 -2.61 5.38 10.79
CA ALA A 27 -2.88 4.31 9.84
C ALA A 27 -4.39 4.19 9.56
N TRP A 28 -4.71 4.06 8.28
CA TRP A 28 -6.06 3.84 7.77
C TRP A 28 -6.13 2.40 7.26
N VAL A 29 -7.07 1.62 7.77
CA VAL A 29 -7.18 0.18 7.50
C VAL A 29 -8.57 -0.13 7.01
N SER A 30 -8.71 -0.72 5.81
CA SER A 30 -10.00 -1.17 5.31
C SER A 30 -10.42 -2.49 5.98
N ASN A 31 -11.66 -2.55 6.47
CA ASN A 31 -12.26 -3.72 7.08
C ASN A 31 -13.30 -4.29 6.10
N GLU A 32 -12.90 -5.27 5.32
CA GLU A 32 -13.65 -5.80 4.19
C GLU A 32 -15.08 -6.24 4.56
N LYS A 33 -15.23 -6.94 5.71
CA LYS A 33 -16.51 -7.50 6.16
C LYS A 33 -17.34 -6.57 7.06
N ASP A 34 -16.81 -5.39 7.38
CA ASP A 34 -17.52 -4.39 8.20
C ASP A 34 -17.88 -3.14 7.40
N ASN A 35 -17.49 -3.07 6.12
CA ASN A 35 -17.74 -1.90 5.26
C ASN A 35 -17.27 -0.61 5.93
N SER A 36 -16.07 -0.63 6.49
CA SER A 36 -15.55 0.46 7.32
C SER A 36 -14.04 0.63 7.17
N LEU A 37 -13.54 1.77 7.63
CA LEU A 37 -12.12 2.01 7.87
C LEU A 37 -11.88 2.11 9.38
N SER A 38 -10.86 1.42 9.90
CA SER A 38 -10.32 1.68 11.23
C SER A 38 -9.15 2.67 11.13
N LEU A 39 -9.11 3.65 12.03
CA LEU A 39 -8.01 4.61 12.17
C LEU A 39 -7.20 4.26 13.40
N ILE A 40 -5.89 4.06 13.23
CA ILE A 40 -4.97 3.73 14.31
C ILE A 40 -4.02 4.91 14.51
N ASP A 41 -3.98 5.44 15.72
CA ASP A 41 -2.93 6.37 16.14
C ASP A 41 -1.63 5.58 16.33
N LEU A 42 -0.57 5.93 15.57
CA LEU A 42 0.69 5.19 15.59
C LEU A 42 1.61 5.55 16.75
N GLN A 43 1.27 6.57 17.54
CA GLN A 43 1.99 6.88 18.79
C GLN A 43 1.47 6.02 19.94
N THR A 44 0.15 5.86 20.05
CA THR A 44 -0.48 5.08 21.13
C THR A 44 -0.71 3.62 20.75
N LEU A 45 -0.74 3.32 19.46
CA LEU A 45 -1.12 2.02 18.88
C LEU A 45 -2.52 1.58 19.32
N GLU A 46 -3.46 2.51 19.24
CA GLU A 46 -4.87 2.31 19.56
C GLU A 46 -5.76 2.76 18.39
N VAL A 47 -6.90 2.10 18.23
CA VAL A 47 -7.93 2.55 17.27
C VAL A 47 -8.62 3.76 17.83
N THR A 48 -8.55 4.87 17.11
CA THR A 48 -9.14 6.15 17.54
C THR A 48 -10.51 6.40 16.91
N ASP A 49 -10.80 5.75 15.77
CA ASP A 49 -12.06 5.94 15.05
C ASP A 49 -12.36 4.74 14.15
N THR A 50 -13.65 4.59 13.79
CA THR A 50 -14.13 3.63 12.79
C THR A 50 -15.14 4.31 11.90
N LEU A 51 -14.83 4.48 10.61
CA LEU A 51 -15.62 5.25 9.66
C LEU A 51 -16.35 4.30 8.70
N PRO A 52 -17.67 4.47 8.49
CA PRO A 52 -18.39 3.71 7.48
C PRO A 52 -17.97 4.17 6.08
N VAL A 53 -17.84 3.19 5.15
CA VAL A 53 -17.54 3.42 3.74
C VAL A 53 -18.38 2.51 2.85
N GLY A 54 -18.12 2.47 1.55
CA GLY A 54 -18.81 1.58 0.62
C GLY A 54 -18.60 0.09 0.93
N GLN A 55 -19.32 -0.77 0.22
CA GLN A 55 -19.32 -2.21 0.49
C GLN A 55 -18.01 -2.87 0.04
N ARG A 56 -17.53 -3.81 0.84
CA ARG A 56 -16.30 -4.58 0.64
C ARG A 56 -15.09 -3.67 0.33
N PRO A 57 -14.71 -2.76 1.25
CA PRO A 57 -13.56 -1.88 1.02
C PRO A 57 -12.27 -2.71 1.01
N ARG A 58 -11.48 -2.59 -0.05
CA ARG A 58 -10.20 -3.28 -0.24
C ARG A 58 -9.04 -2.32 -0.40
N GLY A 59 -8.60 -2.04 -1.61
CA GLY A 59 -7.48 -1.16 -1.88
C GLY A 59 -7.65 0.23 -1.27
N LEU A 60 -6.60 0.74 -0.65
CA LEU A 60 -6.47 2.09 -0.12
C LEU A 60 -5.26 2.76 -0.75
N LEU A 61 -5.38 4.04 -1.13
CA LEU A 61 -4.29 4.81 -1.70
C LEU A 61 -4.43 6.29 -1.32
N LEU A 62 -3.34 6.90 -0.90
CA LEU A 62 -3.31 8.35 -0.65
C LEU A 62 -2.93 9.11 -1.93
N SER A 63 -3.49 10.32 -2.10
CA SER A 63 -2.94 11.29 -3.03
C SER A 63 -1.51 11.67 -2.61
N HIS A 64 -0.67 12.11 -3.54
CA HIS A 64 0.75 12.41 -3.24
C HIS A 64 0.93 13.54 -2.22
N ASP A 65 -0.09 14.39 -2.05
CA ASP A 65 -0.11 15.45 -1.03
C ASP A 65 -0.77 15.01 0.29
N ASN A 66 -1.15 13.73 0.42
CA ASN A 66 -1.84 13.12 1.56
C ASN A 66 -3.18 13.78 1.94
N ARG A 67 -3.80 14.55 1.04
CA ARG A 67 -5.07 15.23 1.32
C ARG A 67 -6.29 14.37 1.03
N LEU A 68 -6.16 13.44 0.09
CA LEU A 68 -7.25 12.57 -0.35
C LEU A 68 -6.87 11.11 -0.13
N LEU A 69 -7.83 10.33 0.33
CA LEU A 69 -7.76 8.88 0.41
C LEU A 69 -8.73 8.28 -0.60
N TYR A 70 -8.20 7.49 -1.53
CA TYR A 70 -8.98 6.68 -2.46
C TYR A 70 -9.27 5.33 -1.84
N ILE A 71 -10.49 4.83 -2.01
CA ILE A 71 -10.99 3.59 -1.41
C ILE A 71 -11.68 2.78 -2.50
N CYS A 72 -11.18 1.58 -2.81
CA CYS A 72 -11.93 0.61 -3.61
C CYS A 72 -13.12 0.11 -2.79
N ALA A 73 -14.33 0.49 -3.18
CA ALA A 73 -15.58 -0.04 -2.63
C ALA A 73 -16.08 -1.13 -3.61
N SER A 74 -15.50 -2.32 -3.49
CA SER A 74 -15.51 -3.37 -4.51
C SER A 74 -16.92 -3.83 -4.86
N ASP A 75 -17.74 -4.20 -3.88
CA ASP A 75 -19.14 -4.59 -4.11
C ASP A 75 -20.07 -3.40 -4.44
N SER A 76 -19.56 -2.17 -4.42
CA SER A 76 -20.27 -0.96 -4.83
C SER A 76 -19.88 -0.50 -6.24
N ASP A 77 -18.98 -1.19 -6.92
CA ASP A 77 -18.50 -0.89 -8.30
C ASP A 77 -18.00 0.55 -8.47
N ARG A 78 -17.26 1.07 -7.46
CA ARG A 78 -16.77 2.47 -7.48
C ARG A 78 -15.54 2.68 -6.63
N VAL A 79 -14.84 3.77 -6.91
CA VAL A 79 -13.80 4.29 -6.04
C VAL A 79 -14.36 5.48 -5.28
N GLN A 80 -14.38 5.41 -3.95
CA GLN A 80 -14.72 6.53 -3.09
C GLN A 80 -13.49 7.39 -2.81
N VAL A 81 -13.69 8.69 -2.72
CA VAL A 81 -12.63 9.66 -2.38
C VAL A 81 -13.00 10.34 -1.06
N MET A 82 -12.17 10.14 -0.05
CA MET A 82 -12.33 10.75 1.27
C MET A 82 -11.34 11.89 1.43
N ASP A 83 -11.79 13.02 1.94
CA ASP A 83 -10.89 14.08 2.43
C ASP A 83 -10.33 13.66 3.80
N VAL A 84 -9.01 13.57 3.88
CA VAL A 84 -8.28 13.06 5.05
C VAL A 84 -8.52 13.92 6.29
N ALA A 85 -8.55 15.24 6.13
CA ALA A 85 -8.69 16.16 7.25
C ALA A 85 -10.10 16.14 7.86
N THR A 86 -11.12 16.08 7.02
CA THR A 86 -12.54 16.07 7.47
C THR A 86 -13.11 14.68 7.67
N ARG A 87 -12.40 13.62 7.18
CA ARG A 87 -12.83 12.22 7.23
C ARG A 87 -14.19 11.97 6.55
N LYS A 88 -14.51 12.75 5.53
CA LYS A 88 -15.77 12.64 4.78
C LYS A 88 -15.54 12.21 3.36
N ILE A 89 -16.42 11.37 2.84
CA ILE A 89 -16.46 11.08 1.40
C ILE A 89 -16.89 12.36 0.69
N VAL A 90 -16.02 12.87 -0.19
CA VAL A 90 -16.22 14.14 -0.92
C VAL A 90 -16.52 13.91 -2.39
N LYS A 91 -16.23 12.72 -2.91
CA LYS A 91 -16.44 12.36 -4.31
C LYS A 91 -16.53 10.84 -4.47
N GLU A 92 -17.22 10.40 -5.50
CA GLU A 92 -17.15 9.04 -6.02
C GLU A 92 -16.65 9.10 -7.47
N LEU A 93 -15.72 8.21 -7.81
CA LEU A 93 -15.20 8.08 -9.15
C LEU A 93 -15.84 6.86 -9.82
N PRO A 94 -16.24 6.98 -11.09
CA PRO A 94 -16.75 5.84 -11.83
C PRO A 94 -15.62 4.83 -12.03
N SER A 95 -15.91 3.56 -11.78
CA SER A 95 -15.00 2.45 -12.04
C SER A 95 -15.75 1.40 -12.83
N GLY A 96 -15.04 0.37 -13.32
CA GLY A 96 -15.67 -0.87 -13.74
C GLY A 96 -16.11 -1.68 -12.52
N LYS A 97 -16.56 -2.91 -12.76
CA LYS A 97 -17.03 -3.80 -11.72
C LYS A 97 -15.86 -4.31 -10.88
N ASP A 98 -16.16 -4.50 -9.61
CA ASP A 98 -15.25 -5.06 -8.62
C ASP A 98 -13.85 -4.41 -8.65
N PRO A 99 -13.71 -3.12 -8.31
CA PRO A 99 -12.41 -2.48 -8.19
C PRO A 99 -11.62 -3.06 -7.01
N GLU A 100 -10.43 -3.62 -7.28
CA GLU A 100 -9.60 -4.29 -6.28
C GLU A 100 -8.47 -3.42 -5.76
N GLN A 101 -7.58 -3.04 -6.66
CA GLN A 101 -6.44 -2.17 -6.38
C GLN A 101 -6.30 -1.08 -7.42
N PHE A 102 -5.48 -0.10 -7.08
CA PHE A 102 -5.24 1.03 -7.96
C PHE A 102 -3.84 1.62 -7.75
N ALA A 103 -3.37 2.37 -8.73
CA ALA A 103 -2.17 3.17 -8.62
C ALA A 103 -2.41 4.58 -9.18
N LEU A 104 -1.88 5.58 -8.49
CA LEU A 104 -1.93 6.97 -8.91
C LEU A 104 -0.66 7.32 -9.68
N HIS A 105 -0.85 7.86 -10.88
CA HIS A 105 0.26 8.33 -11.69
C HIS A 105 1.00 9.49 -10.99
N PRO A 106 2.33 9.68 -11.19
CA PRO A 106 3.10 10.79 -10.60
C PRO A 106 2.55 12.19 -10.87
N ASN A 107 1.70 12.37 -11.91
CA ASN A 107 1.01 13.64 -12.16
C ASN A 107 -0.11 13.96 -11.13
N ASN A 108 -0.36 13.08 -10.16
CA ASN A 108 -1.39 13.19 -9.11
C ASN A 108 -2.82 13.37 -9.67
N ARG A 109 -3.08 12.86 -10.87
CA ARG A 109 -4.34 13.06 -11.59
C ARG A 109 -4.91 11.78 -12.20
N TRP A 110 -4.08 10.94 -12.81
CA TRP A 110 -4.54 9.72 -13.44
C TRP A 110 -4.51 8.56 -12.47
N LEU A 111 -5.66 7.97 -12.21
CA LEU A 111 -5.82 6.80 -11.37
C LEU A 111 -6.10 5.59 -12.26
N TYR A 112 -5.24 4.58 -12.16
CA TYR A 112 -5.39 3.29 -12.81
C TYR A 112 -6.04 2.32 -11.83
N VAL A 113 -7.17 1.72 -12.19
CA VAL A 113 -7.97 0.85 -11.33
C VAL A 113 -8.12 -0.51 -11.98
N SER A 114 -7.76 -1.57 -11.26
CA SER A 114 -8.01 -2.96 -11.66
C SER A 114 -9.47 -3.31 -11.38
N ASN A 115 -10.21 -3.76 -12.41
CA ASN A 115 -11.61 -4.17 -12.31
C ASN A 115 -11.71 -5.68 -12.54
N GLU A 116 -11.83 -6.45 -11.45
CA GLU A 116 -11.70 -7.92 -11.44
C GLU A 116 -12.74 -8.58 -12.36
N ASP A 117 -14.00 -8.23 -12.20
CA ASP A 117 -15.12 -8.83 -12.93
C ASP A 117 -15.22 -8.42 -14.42
N ASP A 118 -14.59 -7.29 -14.79
CA ASP A 118 -14.66 -6.77 -16.17
C ASP A 118 -13.42 -7.15 -17.02
N ALA A 119 -12.38 -7.74 -16.41
CA ALA A 119 -11.08 -7.98 -17.05
C ALA A 119 -10.45 -6.72 -17.66
N LEU A 120 -10.59 -5.58 -16.98
CA LEU A 120 -10.19 -4.25 -17.45
C LEU A 120 -9.30 -3.54 -16.43
N VAL A 121 -8.47 -2.64 -16.95
CA VAL A 121 -7.92 -1.51 -16.18
C VAL A 121 -8.63 -0.25 -16.63
N THR A 122 -9.34 0.41 -15.70
CA THR A 122 -9.98 1.70 -15.97
C THR A 122 -9.05 2.84 -15.60
N VAL A 123 -8.84 3.78 -16.51
CA VAL A 123 -8.06 5.00 -16.27
C VAL A 123 -8.99 6.17 -15.99
N ILE A 124 -8.86 6.79 -14.82
CA ILE A 124 -9.77 7.83 -14.35
C ILE A 124 -9.01 9.14 -14.11
N ASP A 125 -9.54 10.24 -14.60
CA ASP A 125 -9.12 11.59 -14.19
C ASP A 125 -9.75 11.93 -12.84
N THR A 126 -8.95 11.97 -11.79
CA THR A 126 -9.42 12.19 -10.42
C THR A 126 -9.99 13.60 -10.19
N GLN A 127 -9.58 14.59 -10.99
CA GLN A 127 -10.07 15.96 -10.87
C GLN A 127 -11.47 16.12 -11.48
N THR A 128 -11.65 15.59 -12.69
CA THR A 128 -12.91 15.72 -13.44
C THR A 128 -13.88 14.56 -13.21
N ALA A 129 -13.45 13.49 -12.53
CA ALA A 129 -14.18 12.22 -12.35
C ALA A 129 -14.60 11.59 -13.70
N LYS A 130 -13.80 11.74 -14.74
CA LYS A 130 -14.07 11.15 -16.04
C LYS A 130 -13.19 9.91 -16.28
N VAL A 131 -13.79 8.88 -16.84
CA VAL A 131 -13.04 7.77 -17.42
C VAL A 131 -12.33 8.29 -18.67
N LEU A 132 -11.01 8.16 -18.70
CA LEU A 132 -10.15 8.53 -19.84
C LEU A 132 -10.01 7.38 -20.83
N GLY A 133 -10.02 6.14 -20.34
CA GLY A 133 -9.90 4.94 -21.13
C GLY A 133 -10.15 3.70 -20.30
N GLN A 134 -10.41 2.60 -21.01
CA GLN A 134 -10.47 1.26 -20.46
C GLN A 134 -9.56 0.37 -21.28
N ILE A 135 -8.74 -0.42 -20.63
CA ILE A 135 -7.68 -1.22 -21.25
C ILE A 135 -7.96 -2.67 -20.94
N ASP A 136 -8.19 -3.46 -22.00
CA ASP A 136 -8.36 -4.91 -21.88
C ASP A 136 -7.06 -5.53 -21.35
N VAL A 137 -7.19 -6.33 -20.29
CA VAL A 137 -6.10 -7.09 -19.67
C VAL A 137 -6.51 -8.55 -19.52
N GLY A 138 -5.76 -9.33 -18.74
CA GLY A 138 -6.15 -10.73 -18.48
C GLY A 138 -7.31 -10.84 -17.50
N VAL A 139 -7.77 -12.07 -17.30
CA VAL A 139 -8.90 -12.39 -16.42
C VAL A 139 -8.49 -12.22 -14.97
N GLU A 140 -9.39 -11.66 -14.14
CA GLU A 140 -9.19 -11.34 -12.72
C GLU A 140 -7.99 -10.40 -12.49
N PRO A 141 -8.03 -9.15 -13.02
CA PRO A 141 -7.01 -8.16 -12.72
C PRO A 141 -7.09 -7.70 -11.27
N GLU A 142 -5.96 -7.75 -10.56
CA GLU A 142 -5.89 -7.44 -9.12
C GLU A 142 -4.89 -6.32 -8.82
N GLY A 143 -3.60 -6.64 -8.82
CA GLY A 143 -2.53 -5.71 -8.46
C GLY A 143 -2.31 -4.62 -9.51
N MET A 144 -1.95 -3.43 -9.04
CA MET A 144 -1.69 -2.27 -9.89
C MET A 144 -0.53 -1.44 -9.36
N ALA A 145 0.42 -1.07 -10.22
CA ALA A 145 1.49 -0.15 -9.89
C ALA A 145 1.79 0.79 -11.06
N VAL A 146 2.27 2.00 -10.76
CA VAL A 146 2.80 2.94 -11.75
C VAL A 146 4.28 3.18 -11.46
N SER A 147 5.13 3.17 -12.50
CA SER A 147 6.55 3.42 -12.36
C SER A 147 6.84 4.83 -11.82
N PRO A 148 7.92 5.04 -11.04
CA PRO A 148 8.25 6.35 -10.48
C PRO A 148 8.41 7.45 -11.53
N ASP A 149 8.84 7.11 -12.74
CA ASP A 149 8.96 8.07 -13.87
C ASP A 149 7.63 8.28 -14.62
N GLY A 150 6.59 7.55 -14.25
CA GLY A 150 5.25 7.64 -14.82
C GLY A 150 5.09 7.00 -16.19
N LYS A 151 6.09 6.34 -16.76
CA LYS A 151 6.00 5.77 -18.11
C LYS A 151 5.17 4.50 -18.21
N TRP A 152 5.22 3.68 -17.17
CA TRP A 152 4.58 2.38 -17.15
C TRP A 152 3.56 2.28 -16.04
N ALA A 153 2.39 1.77 -16.36
CA ALA A 153 1.49 1.17 -15.41
C ALA A 153 1.50 -0.34 -15.61
N VAL A 154 1.56 -1.10 -14.52
CA VAL A 154 1.60 -2.57 -14.58
C VAL A 154 0.47 -3.15 -13.75
N ASN A 155 -0.31 -4.03 -14.37
CA ASN A 155 -1.40 -4.78 -13.76
C ASN A 155 -1.04 -6.26 -13.64
N THR A 156 -1.52 -6.95 -12.61
CA THR A 156 -1.51 -8.42 -12.53
C THR A 156 -2.86 -8.98 -12.91
N SER A 157 -2.89 -10.13 -13.58
CA SER A 157 -4.13 -10.88 -13.82
C SER A 157 -3.98 -12.31 -13.32
N GLU A 158 -4.80 -12.66 -12.33
CA GLU A 158 -4.67 -13.88 -11.54
C GLU A 158 -4.81 -15.16 -12.38
N THR A 159 -5.89 -15.25 -13.16
CA THR A 159 -6.20 -16.47 -13.92
C THR A 159 -5.28 -16.64 -15.12
N THR A 160 -4.81 -15.55 -15.74
CA THR A 160 -3.92 -15.63 -16.91
C THR A 160 -2.44 -15.72 -16.56
N ASN A 161 -2.07 -15.54 -15.27
CA ASN A 161 -0.69 -15.58 -14.77
C ASN A 161 0.22 -14.55 -15.46
N MET A 162 -0.29 -13.35 -15.74
CA MET A 162 0.38 -12.33 -16.52
C MET A 162 0.58 -11.04 -15.73
N LEU A 163 1.66 -10.34 -16.07
CA LEU A 163 1.83 -8.91 -15.85
C LEU A 163 1.54 -8.18 -17.15
N HIS A 164 0.64 -7.23 -17.13
CA HIS A 164 0.24 -6.40 -18.27
C HIS A 164 0.92 -5.05 -18.17
N TRP A 165 1.78 -4.72 -19.16
CA TRP A 165 2.50 -3.46 -19.22
C TRP A 165 1.72 -2.45 -20.06
N ILE A 166 1.28 -1.38 -19.45
CA ILE A 166 0.51 -0.31 -20.07
C ILE A 166 1.41 0.90 -20.27
N ASP A 167 1.52 1.38 -21.49
CA ASP A 167 2.16 2.66 -21.79
C ASP A 167 1.22 3.80 -21.37
N THR A 168 1.63 4.58 -20.38
CA THR A 168 0.79 5.65 -19.82
C THR A 168 0.61 6.83 -20.76
N SER A 169 1.51 7.03 -21.73
CA SER A 169 1.42 8.13 -22.70
C SER A 169 0.34 7.89 -23.75
N THR A 170 0.15 6.63 -24.13
CA THR A 170 -0.88 6.20 -25.10
C THR A 170 -2.10 5.60 -24.43
N GLN A 171 -1.99 5.21 -23.14
CA GLN A 171 -3.00 4.47 -22.39
C GLN A 171 -3.41 3.16 -23.08
N THR A 172 -2.44 2.43 -23.61
CA THR A 172 -2.63 1.15 -24.30
C THR A 172 -1.75 0.07 -23.72
N LEU A 173 -2.21 -1.18 -23.85
CA LEU A 173 -1.41 -2.35 -23.53
C LEU A 173 -0.21 -2.43 -24.50
N ALA A 174 1.00 -2.44 -23.94
CA ALA A 174 2.25 -2.47 -24.71
C ALA A 174 2.91 -3.85 -24.73
N ASP A 175 2.78 -4.63 -23.65
CA ASP A 175 3.44 -5.93 -23.52
C ASP A 175 2.84 -6.76 -22.39
N ASN A 176 3.18 -8.05 -22.37
CA ASN A 176 2.79 -9.00 -21.35
C ASN A 176 3.99 -9.84 -20.91
N THR A 177 4.12 -10.06 -19.59
CA THR A 177 5.13 -10.95 -19.05
C THR A 177 4.47 -12.09 -18.28
N LEU A 178 4.77 -13.32 -18.66
CA LEU A 178 4.33 -14.50 -17.92
C LEU A 178 5.09 -14.59 -16.60
N VAL A 179 4.36 -14.81 -15.51
CA VAL A 179 4.89 -15.04 -14.17
C VAL A 179 4.30 -16.33 -13.59
N ASP A 180 4.56 -16.61 -12.32
CA ASP A 180 4.02 -17.81 -11.67
C ASP A 180 2.52 -17.65 -11.33
N GLN A 181 1.92 -18.74 -10.87
CA GLN A 181 0.46 -18.88 -10.74
C GLN A 181 -0.17 -17.88 -9.76
N ARG A 182 -1.23 -17.23 -10.20
CA ARG A 182 -2.08 -16.27 -9.48
C ARG A 182 -1.29 -15.06 -8.98
N PRO A 183 -0.78 -14.19 -9.89
CA PRO A 183 -0.12 -12.96 -9.48
C PRO A 183 -1.11 -11.98 -8.84
N ARG A 184 -0.77 -11.49 -7.63
CA ARG A 184 -1.68 -10.66 -6.80
C ARG A 184 -1.23 -9.22 -6.61
N PHE A 185 0.05 -8.96 -6.59
CA PHE A 185 0.57 -7.65 -6.25
C PHE A 185 1.82 -7.33 -7.05
N VAL A 186 2.00 -6.07 -7.39
CA VAL A 186 3.20 -5.54 -8.03
C VAL A 186 3.68 -4.29 -7.32
N GLU A 187 4.99 -4.11 -7.26
CA GLU A 187 5.62 -2.90 -6.74
C GLU A 187 6.92 -2.61 -7.48
N PHE A 188 7.09 -1.35 -7.91
CA PHE A 188 8.36 -0.89 -8.47
C PHE A 188 9.36 -0.60 -7.35
N SER A 189 10.65 -0.85 -7.61
CA SER A 189 11.70 -0.34 -6.74
C SER A 189 11.68 1.20 -6.73
N PRO A 190 12.16 1.86 -5.64
CA PRO A 190 12.15 3.31 -5.54
C PRO A 190 12.89 4.03 -6.68
N ASP A 191 13.91 3.39 -7.26
CA ASP A 191 14.67 3.89 -8.40
C ASP A 191 14.03 3.56 -9.77
N GLY A 192 12.92 2.82 -9.78
CA GLY A 192 12.19 2.40 -10.97
C GLY A 192 12.89 1.34 -11.82
N SER A 193 14.05 0.82 -11.40
CA SER A 193 14.83 -0.12 -12.20
C SER A 193 14.30 -1.55 -12.17
N ARG A 194 13.55 -1.92 -11.13
CA ARG A 194 13.02 -3.27 -10.92
C ARG A 194 11.53 -3.26 -10.63
N LEU A 195 10.86 -4.34 -11.01
CA LEU A 195 9.48 -4.63 -10.67
C LEU A 195 9.43 -5.95 -9.89
N TRP A 196 8.73 -5.95 -8.77
CA TRP A 196 8.49 -7.11 -7.93
C TRP A 196 7.04 -7.53 -8.08
N ALA A 197 6.78 -8.81 -8.33
CA ALA A 197 5.45 -9.36 -8.49
C ALA A 197 5.29 -10.61 -7.62
N SER A 198 4.27 -10.63 -6.76
CA SER A 198 3.92 -11.82 -5.98
C SER A 198 3.00 -12.74 -6.77
N ALA A 199 3.16 -14.05 -6.60
CA ALA A 199 2.30 -15.09 -7.15
C ALA A 199 1.79 -15.98 -6.02
N GLU A 200 0.49 -15.84 -5.70
CA GLU A 200 -0.13 -16.43 -4.50
C GLU A 200 -0.07 -17.96 -4.54
N ILE A 201 -0.59 -18.58 -5.60
CA ILE A 201 -0.63 -20.03 -5.74
C ILE A 201 0.75 -20.59 -6.13
N GLY A 202 1.51 -19.85 -6.92
CA GLY A 202 2.88 -20.22 -7.25
C GLY A 202 3.83 -20.23 -6.04
N GLY A 203 3.45 -19.55 -4.94
CA GLY A 203 4.27 -19.47 -3.72
C GLY A 203 5.56 -18.68 -3.92
N THR A 204 5.62 -17.79 -4.90
CA THR A 204 6.84 -17.11 -5.34
C THR A 204 6.69 -15.59 -5.42
N VAL A 205 7.84 -14.92 -5.50
CA VAL A 205 7.94 -13.53 -5.94
C VAL A 205 8.91 -13.47 -7.12
N THR A 206 8.44 -12.91 -8.23
CA THR A 206 9.25 -12.69 -9.44
C THR A 206 9.77 -11.26 -9.44
N ILE A 207 11.08 -11.10 -9.71
CA ILE A 207 11.74 -9.81 -9.83
C ILE A 207 12.18 -9.63 -11.28
N LEU A 208 11.78 -8.51 -11.88
CA LEU A 208 12.06 -8.18 -13.28
C LEU A 208 12.91 -6.92 -13.38
N ASP A 209 13.72 -6.88 -14.43
CA ASP A 209 14.33 -5.65 -14.92
C ASP A 209 13.30 -4.86 -15.73
N VAL A 210 13.07 -3.60 -15.37
CA VAL A 210 12.02 -2.76 -15.98
C VAL A 210 12.35 -2.38 -17.42
N ALA A 211 13.63 -2.15 -17.73
CA ALA A 211 14.06 -1.72 -19.06
C ALA A 211 13.93 -2.83 -20.10
N THR A 212 14.28 -4.06 -19.72
CA THR A 212 14.26 -5.23 -20.61
C THR A 212 13.03 -6.11 -20.43
N ARG A 213 12.27 -5.94 -19.34
CA ARG A 213 11.13 -6.77 -18.90
C ARG A 213 11.50 -8.25 -18.66
N GLN A 214 12.77 -8.52 -18.55
CA GLN A 214 13.25 -9.88 -18.30
C GLN A 214 13.24 -10.23 -16.82
N VAL A 215 12.94 -11.50 -16.51
CA VAL A 215 12.98 -12.02 -15.16
C VAL A 215 14.45 -12.13 -14.72
N LEU A 216 14.79 -11.39 -13.65
CA LEU A 216 16.11 -11.46 -13.00
C LEU A 216 16.15 -12.61 -11.99
N LYS A 217 15.07 -12.81 -11.26
CA LYS A 217 15.00 -13.80 -10.18
C LYS A 217 13.56 -14.19 -9.89
N THR A 218 13.36 -15.46 -9.57
CA THR A 218 12.14 -15.96 -8.91
C THR A 218 12.52 -16.50 -7.54
N LEU A 219 11.88 -15.98 -6.49
CA LEU A 219 12.12 -16.34 -5.10
C LEU A 219 10.98 -17.24 -4.61
N GLY A 220 11.34 -18.39 -4.05
CA GLY A 220 10.44 -19.20 -3.24
C GLY A 220 10.77 -19.05 -1.75
N PHE A 221 9.84 -19.41 -0.88
CA PHE A 221 9.97 -19.24 0.56
C PHE A 221 9.87 -20.59 1.28
N LYS A 222 10.67 -20.77 2.31
CA LYS A 222 10.67 -21.97 3.14
C LYS A 222 10.65 -21.60 4.61
N ILE A 223 9.55 -21.87 5.28
CA ILE A 223 9.36 -21.57 6.70
C ILE A 223 9.31 -22.89 7.46
N LYS A 224 10.16 -23.04 8.48
CA LYS A 224 10.20 -24.27 9.28
C LYS A 224 8.84 -24.53 9.95
N GLY A 225 8.28 -25.70 9.70
CA GLY A 225 6.99 -26.12 10.29
C GLY A 225 5.74 -25.61 9.55
N VAL A 226 5.90 -24.86 8.45
CA VAL A 226 4.77 -24.40 7.61
C VAL A 226 4.75 -25.24 6.33
N HIS A 227 3.55 -25.76 5.99
CA HIS A 227 3.35 -26.50 4.75
C HIS A 227 3.52 -25.55 3.53
N PRO A 228 4.17 -25.95 2.44
CA PRO A 228 4.37 -25.09 1.27
C PRO A 228 3.11 -24.43 0.73
N ASP A 229 1.98 -25.15 0.64
CA ASP A 229 0.70 -24.62 0.14
C ASP A 229 0.11 -23.48 0.99
N LYS A 230 0.64 -23.27 2.21
CA LYS A 230 0.28 -22.12 3.05
C LYS A 230 1.12 -20.89 2.78
N VAL A 231 2.21 -21.04 2.04
CA VAL A 231 3.09 -19.94 1.70
C VAL A 231 2.56 -19.29 0.42
N GLN A 232 1.74 -18.28 0.59
CA GLN A 232 0.99 -17.62 -0.47
C GLN A 232 1.33 -16.12 -0.49
N PRO A 233 2.37 -15.70 -1.25
CA PRO A 233 2.80 -14.31 -1.32
C PRO A 233 1.70 -13.39 -1.89
N VAL A 234 1.46 -12.27 -1.22
CA VAL A 234 0.48 -11.25 -1.61
C VAL A 234 1.13 -9.86 -1.53
N GLY A 235 0.83 -9.01 -0.58
CA GLY A 235 1.38 -7.65 -0.50
C GLY A 235 2.90 -7.61 -0.45
N ILE A 236 3.49 -6.65 -1.16
CA ILE A 236 4.93 -6.37 -1.18
C ILE A 236 5.14 -4.92 -0.81
N LYS A 237 6.18 -4.62 -0.02
CA LYS A 237 6.66 -3.24 0.18
C LYS A 237 8.18 -3.18 0.18
N LEU A 238 8.71 -2.26 -0.63
CA LEU A 238 10.14 -1.96 -0.64
C LEU A 238 10.42 -0.74 0.23
N SER A 239 11.50 -0.80 1.04
CA SER A 239 11.94 0.37 1.81
C SER A 239 12.44 1.49 0.88
N ALA A 240 12.21 2.75 1.28
CA ALA A 240 12.55 3.91 0.47
C ALA A 240 14.06 4.02 0.14
N ASP A 241 14.92 3.45 1.00
CA ASP A 241 16.36 3.37 0.80
C ASP A 241 16.80 2.19 -0.12
N GLY A 242 15.84 1.37 -0.58
CA GLY A 242 16.09 0.21 -1.44
C GLY A 242 16.89 -0.91 -0.78
N ARG A 243 16.95 -0.97 0.57
CA ARG A 243 17.66 -2.02 1.31
C ARG A 243 16.84 -3.29 1.47
N TYR A 244 15.57 -3.13 1.81
CA TYR A 244 14.70 -4.24 2.16
C TYR A 244 13.48 -4.32 1.25
N ALA A 245 13.04 -5.54 1.00
CA ALA A 245 11.70 -5.85 0.54
C ALA A 245 10.99 -6.70 1.61
N PHE A 246 9.73 -6.38 1.88
CA PHE A 246 8.88 -7.14 2.78
C PHE A 246 7.76 -7.77 1.97
N VAL A 247 7.48 -9.05 2.22
CA VAL A 247 6.47 -9.82 1.49
C VAL A 247 5.52 -10.48 2.48
N ALA A 248 4.26 -10.18 2.38
CA ALA A 248 3.20 -10.86 3.13
C ALA A 248 2.98 -12.27 2.56
N LEU A 249 3.07 -13.31 3.39
CA LEU A 249 3.00 -14.71 2.96
C LEU A 249 1.63 -15.38 3.26
N GLY A 250 0.56 -14.59 3.25
CA GLY A 250 -0.82 -15.05 3.33
C GLY A 250 -1.10 -16.02 4.49
N PRO A 251 -1.63 -17.24 4.22
CA PRO A 251 -1.97 -18.22 5.25
C PRO A 251 -0.77 -18.78 6.03
N ALA A 252 0.47 -18.53 5.58
CA ALA A 252 1.65 -18.82 6.38
C ALA A 252 1.74 -17.95 7.63
N ASN A 253 1.01 -16.81 7.69
CA ASN A 253 0.99 -15.89 8.81
C ASN A 253 2.37 -15.27 9.11
N HIS A 254 3.17 -15.07 8.09
CA HIS A 254 4.50 -14.48 8.20
C HIS A 254 4.69 -13.35 7.19
N VAL A 255 5.56 -12.44 7.53
CA VAL A 255 6.14 -11.47 6.60
C VAL A 255 7.59 -11.86 6.37
N ALA A 256 7.97 -12.12 5.12
CA ALA A 256 9.38 -12.33 4.76
C ALA A 256 10.11 -11.00 4.68
N VAL A 257 11.32 -10.96 5.19
CA VAL A 257 12.26 -9.84 5.05
C VAL A 257 13.36 -10.26 4.08
N ILE A 258 13.55 -9.49 3.02
CA ILE A 258 14.45 -9.82 1.92
C ILE A 258 15.44 -8.67 1.74
N ASP A 259 16.72 -8.97 1.53
CA ASP A 259 17.69 -8.01 1.02
C ASP A 259 17.32 -7.69 -0.44
N ALA A 260 16.92 -6.44 -0.71
CA ALA A 260 16.43 -6.06 -2.04
C ALA A 260 17.52 -5.98 -3.11
N LYS A 261 18.80 -6.08 -2.74
CA LYS A 261 19.94 -6.07 -3.67
C LYS A 261 20.42 -7.49 -4.02
N THR A 262 20.54 -8.35 -3.01
CA THR A 262 21.03 -9.73 -3.18
C THR A 262 19.91 -10.72 -3.42
N PHE A 263 18.65 -10.33 -3.10
CA PHE A 263 17.47 -11.19 -3.14
C PHE A 263 17.50 -12.35 -2.14
N GLU A 264 18.29 -12.24 -1.10
CA GLU A 264 18.34 -13.23 -0.03
C GLU A 264 17.24 -12.99 0.99
N VAL A 265 16.55 -14.05 1.40
CA VAL A 265 15.59 -14.00 2.50
C VAL A 265 16.37 -13.93 3.81
N LEU A 266 16.23 -12.83 4.53
CA LEU A 266 16.94 -12.55 5.77
C LEU A 266 16.20 -13.06 7.00
N ASP A 267 14.86 -13.02 6.99
CA ASP A 267 14.05 -13.37 8.14
C ASP A 267 12.59 -13.69 7.75
N TYR A 268 11.86 -14.32 8.68
CA TYR A 268 10.43 -14.58 8.62
C TYR A 268 9.78 -14.13 9.93
N LEU A 269 9.00 -13.08 9.88
CA LEU A 269 8.33 -12.49 11.04
C LEU A 269 6.94 -13.06 11.20
N LEU A 270 6.67 -13.76 12.31
CA LEU A 270 5.34 -14.29 12.62
C LEU A 270 4.41 -13.11 12.96
N VAL A 271 3.30 -12.99 12.24
CA VAL A 271 2.26 -11.98 12.41
C VAL A 271 0.90 -12.63 12.69
N GLY A 272 -0.20 -11.87 12.60
CA GLY A 272 -1.54 -12.43 12.74
C GLY A 272 -1.94 -13.34 11.58
N ARG A 273 -3.15 -13.91 11.64
CA ARG A 273 -3.61 -14.92 10.67
C ARG A 273 -4.08 -14.32 9.37
N ARG A 274 -3.61 -14.88 8.26
CA ARG A 274 -3.89 -14.50 6.88
C ARG A 274 -3.46 -13.05 6.63
N VAL A 275 -2.15 -12.83 6.58
CA VAL A 275 -1.58 -11.52 6.27
C VAL A 275 -1.84 -11.15 4.80
N TRP A 276 -2.23 -9.87 4.55
CA TRP A 276 -2.58 -9.37 3.23
C TRP A 276 -1.65 -8.26 2.75
N GLN A 277 -1.85 -7.04 3.23
CA GLN A 277 -1.16 -5.85 2.73
C GLN A 277 -0.22 -5.26 3.78
N LEU A 278 0.71 -4.48 3.28
CA LEU A 278 1.79 -3.88 4.06
C LEU A 278 1.84 -2.36 3.79
N ALA A 279 2.19 -1.57 4.80
CA ALA A 279 2.49 -0.16 4.63
C ALA A 279 3.57 0.31 5.61
N PHE A 280 4.52 1.10 5.14
CA PHE A 280 5.48 1.77 6.03
C PHE A 280 4.87 2.98 6.71
N THR A 281 5.37 3.30 7.90
CA THR A 281 5.24 4.64 8.47
C THR A 281 6.04 5.65 7.64
N PRO A 282 5.69 6.95 7.64
CA PRO A 282 6.40 7.97 6.86
C PRO A 282 7.90 8.04 7.15
N ASP A 283 8.32 7.75 8.38
CA ASP A 283 9.72 7.70 8.80
C ASP A 283 10.43 6.36 8.47
N GLN A 284 9.73 5.41 7.85
CA GLN A 284 10.21 4.07 7.49
C GLN A 284 10.67 3.19 8.66
N ARG A 285 10.40 3.60 9.91
CA ARG A 285 10.84 2.84 11.10
C ARG A 285 9.92 1.67 11.42
N GLN A 286 8.66 1.77 11.07
CA GLN A 286 7.69 0.71 11.30
C GLN A 286 7.03 0.28 9.98
N LEU A 287 6.67 -0.99 9.93
CA LEU A 287 5.85 -1.59 8.87
C LEU A 287 4.58 -2.14 9.50
N LEU A 288 3.46 -1.82 8.91
CA LEU A 288 2.15 -2.34 9.29
C LEU A 288 1.78 -3.50 8.39
N ALA A 289 1.20 -4.57 8.96
CA ALA A 289 0.74 -5.74 8.22
C ALA A 289 -0.70 -6.07 8.61
N THR A 290 -1.62 -6.07 7.66
CA THR A 290 -3.03 -6.40 7.89
C THR A 290 -3.23 -7.91 7.94
N ASN A 291 -3.95 -8.41 8.95
CA ASN A 291 -4.16 -9.83 9.20
C ASN A 291 -5.67 -10.14 9.14
N GLY A 292 -6.15 -10.55 7.97
CA GLY A 292 -7.57 -10.67 7.66
C GLY A 292 -8.34 -11.60 8.59
N VAL A 293 -7.83 -12.79 8.85
CA VAL A 293 -8.56 -13.80 9.65
C VAL A 293 -8.48 -13.52 11.15
N SER A 294 -7.39 -12.97 11.66
CA SER A 294 -7.30 -12.57 13.08
C SER A 294 -7.93 -11.21 13.37
N GLY A 295 -8.18 -10.38 12.35
CA GLY A 295 -8.83 -9.07 12.49
C GLY A 295 -7.98 -8.09 13.27
N ASP A 296 -6.71 -8.00 12.94
CA ASP A 296 -5.75 -7.10 13.57
C ASP A 296 -4.69 -6.60 12.56
N VAL A 297 -3.92 -5.64 12.99
CA VAL A 297 -2.75 -5.11 12.27
C VAL A 297 -1.53 -5.34 13.12
N SER A 298 -0.55 -6.06 12.59
CA SER A 298 0.75 -6.21 13.24
C SER A 298 1.64 -5.00 12.95
N VAL A 299 2.24 -4.44 13.99
CA VAL A 299 3.23 -3.35 13.91
C VAL A 299 4.60 -3.95 14.04
N ILE A 300 5.44 -3.76 13.05
CA ILE A 300 6.78 -4.36 12.92
C ILE A 300 7.82 -3.25 13.01
N ASP A 301 8.82 -3.41 13.87
CA ASP A 301 10.05 -2.61 13.84
C ASP A 301 10.91 -3.08 12.68
N VAL A 302 11.22 -2.17 11.76
CA VAL A 302 11.93 -2.47 10.51
C VAL A 302 13.40 -2.80 10.78
N GLU A 303 14.06 -2.05 11.64
CA GLU A 303 15.50 -2.22 11.92
C GLU A 303 15.75 -3.46 12.77
N GLN A 304 14.93 -3.66 13.84
CA GLN A 304 15.05 -4.84 14.70
C GLN A 304 14.45 -6.11 14.08
N ARG A 305 13.68 -5.99 13.00
CA ARG A 305 12.92 -7.08 12.36
C ARG A 305 12.06 -7.82 13.37
N LYS A 306 11.28 -7.08 14.13
CA LYS A 306 10.51 -7.63 15.24
C LYS A 306 9.08 -7.10 15.25
N VAL A 307 8.12 -7.98 15.48
CA VAL A 307 6.74 -7.58 15.76
C VAL A 307 6.65 -6.96 17.15
N LEU A 308 6.21 -5.71 17.21
CA LEU A 308 6.08 -4.95 18.46
C LEU A 308 4.73 -5.19 19.13
N LYS A 309 3.64 -5.14 18.33
CA LYS A 309 2.26 -5.21 18.83
C LYS A 309 1.34 -5.65 17.70
N SER A 310 0.21 -6.25 18.06
CA SER A 310 -0.95 -6.41 17.17
C SER A 310 -2.09 -5.54 17.69
N VAL A 311 -2.65 -4.70 16.82
CA VAL A 311 -3.74 -3.78 17.11
C VAL A 311 -5.02 -4.35 16.54
N LYS A 312 -6.02 -4.61 17.39
CA LYS A 312 -7.31 -5.12 16.95
C LYS A 312 -8.06 -4.05 16.16
N VAL A 313 -8.60 -4.44 15.00
CA VAL A 313 -9.40 -3.60 14.11
C VAL A 313 -10.73 -4.30 13.76
N GLY A 314 -11.39 -3.92 12.70
CA GLY A 314 -12.61 -4.57 12.23
C GLY A 314 -12.36 -5.97 11.63
N ARG A 315 -13.40 -6.55 11.04
CA ARG A 315 -13.36 -7.90 10.46
C ARG A 315 -12.73 -7.88 9.07
N TYR A 316 -11.80 -8.81 8.84
CA TYR A 316 -11.07 -9.00 7.58
C TYR A 316 -10.37 -7.69 7.13
N PRO A 317 -9.43 -7.15 7.94
CA PRO A 317 -8.62 -6.03 7.48
C PRO A 317 -7.81 -6.43 6.24
N TRP A 318 -7.86 -5.58 5.20
CA TRP A 318 -7.25 -5.87 3.92
C TRP A 318 -6.20 -4.82 3.52
N GLY A 319 -6.61 -3.62 3.13
CA GLY A 319 -5.72 -2.53 2.75
C GLY A 319 -5.25 -1.71 3.95
N VAL A 320 -4.08 -1.11 3.83
CA VAL A 320 -3.53 -0.19 4.82
C VAL A 320 -2.70 0.91 4.16
N VAL A 321 -2.88 2.15 4.61
CA VAL A 321 -2.04 3.30 4.27
C VAL A 321 -1.79 4.13 5.51
N VAL A 322 -0.75 4.99 5.49
CA VAL A 322 -0.36 5.81 6.63
C VAL A 322 -0.25 7.27 6.21
N THR A 323 -0.96 8.16 6.90
CA THR A 323 -0.79 9.61 6.81
C THR A 323 0.21 10.10 7.86
N PRO A 324 0.99 11.15 7.54
CA PRO A 324 1.89 11.80 8.50
C PRO A 324 1.20 12.33 9.73
#